data_3132c9a2e5eb65270919a1717f252266
#
_entry.id   3132c9a2e5eb65270919a1717f252266
#
_cell.length_a   1.000
_cell.length_b   1.000
_cell.length_c   1.000
_cell.angle_alpha   90.00
_cell.angle_beta   90.00
_cell.angle_gamma   90.00
#
_symmetry.space_group_name_H-M   'P 1'
#
loop_
_entity.id
_entity.type
_entity.pdbx_description
1 polymer ?
#
loop_
_entity_poly.entity_id
_entity_poly.type
_entity_poly.pdbx_seq_one_letter_code
_entity_poly.pdbx_strand_id
1 'polypeptide(L)'
;MVEPKFFETIAPVYDFLTRLFMGGTYDSIRKRMLNEDTSQMAILDLCCGTGYICNSIEAKRIVGLDQSDAMLNRNSKVKRDNKTLIKGNAYQMPFHAEEFDRIYNSSASHEFKLFPRLLKKSFEILKPGGKIVIFDIYQPKNPVLSFVMNTFVRYVVERGIMFIHTKEGWRQMLEEAGFEVQELDVVRGMYIFARAIKPIRVAAS
;
A
#
# COMPACT_ATOMS: atom_id res chain seq x y z
N MET A 1 11.40 6.79 6.24
CA MET A 1 10.67 7.16 5.02
C MET A 1 11.70 7.68 4.04
N VAL A 2 11.67 7.23 2.81
CA VAL A 2 12.52 7.73 1.72
C VAL A 2 12.27 9.22 1.55
N GLU A 3 13.30 10.01 1.24
CA GLU A 3 13.13 11.46 1.09
C GLU A 3 12.13 11.77 -0.04
N PRO A 4 11.16 12.67 0.17
CA PRO A 4 10.20 13.07 -0.86
C PRO A 4 10.87 13.49 -2.18
N LYS A 5 12.05 14.10 -2.12
CA LYS A 5 12.85 14.51 -3.30
C LYS A 5 13.15 13.37 -4.28
N PHE A 6 13.28 12.14 -3.80
CA PHE A 6 13.49 10.99 -4.68
C PHE A 6 12.28 10.78 -5.61
N PHE A 7 11.08 10.75 -5.05
CA PHE A 7 9.84 10.57 -5.80
C PHE A 7 9.51 11.77 -6.71
N GLU A 8 9.87 12.98 -6.28
CA GLU A 8 9.79 14.17 -7.14
C GLU A 8 10.62 14.00 -8.43
N THR A 9 11.82 13.41 -8.31
CA THR A 9 12.74 13.24 -9.44
C THR A 9 12.31 12.11 -10.38
N ILE A 10 11.87 10.95 -9.82
CA ILE A 10 11.60 9.76 -10.63
C ILE A 10 10.16 9.67 -11.15
N ALA A 11 9.24 10.50 -10.64
CA ALA A 11 7.84 10.46 -11.04
C ALA A 11 7.62 10.38 -12.56
N PRO A 12 8.36 11.11 -13.44
CA PRO A 12 8.17 11.04 -14.88
C PRO A 12 8.39 9.65 -15.49
N VAL A 13 9.27 8.84 -14.90
CA VAL A 13 9.67 7.52 -15.42
C VAL A 13 9.26 6.37 -14.49
N TYR A 14 8.64 6.67 -13.36
CA TYR A 14 8.31 5.70 -12.31
C TYR A 14 7.56 4.47 -12.83
N ASP A 15 6.47 4.69 -13.56
CA ASP A 15 5.64 3.58 -14.08
C ASP A 15 6.41 2.72 -15.07
N PHE A 16 7.26 3.33 -15.90
CA PHE A 16 8.12 2.61 -16.85
C PHE A 16 9.16 1.76 -16.11
N LEU A 17 9.87 2.34 -15.13
CA LEU A 17 10.87 1.62 -14.34
C LEU A 17 10.22 0.49 -13.56
N THR A 18 9.09 0.72 -12.91
CA THR A 18 8.35 -0.30 -12.18
C THR A 18 7.96 -1.47 -13.10
N ARG A 19 7.45 -1.20 -14.30
CA ARG A 19 7.14 -2.24 -15.29
C ARG A 19 8.38 -2.99 -15.76
N LEU A 20 9.48 -2.29 -15.98
CA LEU A 20 10.74 -2.89 -16.44
C LEU A 20 11.31 -3.87 -15.39
N PHE A 21 11.33 -3.46 -14.11
CA PHE A 21 11.94 -4.25 -13.04
C PHE A 21 11.02 -5.33 -12.47
N MET A 22 9.72 -5.08 -12.40
CA MET A 22 8.76 -5.98 -11.76
C MET A 22 7.96 -6.84 -12.76
N GLY A 23 7.97 -6.47 -14.04
CA GLY A 23 7.39 -7.23 -15.14
C GLY A 23 5.90 -7.60 -14.96
N GLY A 24 5.46 -8.65 -15.65
CA GLY A 24 4.07 -9.12 -15.59
C GLY A 24 3.59 -9.62 -14.21
N THR A 25 4.51 -9.83 -13.26
CA THR A 25 4.16 -10.16 -11.88
C THR A 25 3.43 -9.01 -11.20
N TYR A 26 3.93 -7.80 -11.41
CA TYR A 26 3.35 -6.59 -10.85
C TYR A 26 1.90 -6.39 -11.32
N ASP A 27 1.66 -6.56 -12.62
CA ASP A 27 0.31 -6.44 -13.18
C ASP A 27 -0.63 -7.53 -12.65
N SER A 28 -0.15 -8.77 -12.48
CA SER A 28 -0.98 -9.86 -11.95
C SER A 28 -1.38 -9.64 -10.48
N ILE A 29 -0.44 -9.15 -9.66
CA ILE A 29 -0.72 -8.86 -8.25
C ILE A 29 -1.65 -7.64 -8.12
N ARG A 30 -1.45 -6.61 -8.93
CA ARG A 30 -2.33 -5.44 -8.96
C ARG A 30 -3.76 -5.82 -9.36
N LYS A 31 -3.93 -6.72 -10.34
CA LYS A 31 -5.25 -7.29 -10.66
C LYS A 31 -5.85 -8.04 -9.47
N ARG A 32 -5.05 -8.81 -8.72
CA ARG A 32 -5.49 -9.49 -7.50
C ARG A 32 -5.95 -8.50 -6.41
N MET A 33 -5.26 -7.36 -6.28
CA MET A 33 -5.68 -6.31 -5.35
C MET A 33 -7.09 -5.80 -5.64
N LEU A 34 -7.44 -5.67 -6.92
CA LEU A 34 -8.70 -5.12 -7.41
C LEU A 34 -9.80 -6.18 -7.62
N ASN A 35 -9.59 -7.41 -7.19
CA ASN A 35 -10.50 -8.54 -7.44
C ASN A 35 -11.66 -8.61 -6.42
N GLU A 36 -12.31 -7.48 -6.14
CA GLU A 36 -13.53 -7.38 -5.35
C GLU A 36 -14.45 -6.32 -5.96
N ASP A 37 -15.76 -6.48 -5.82
CA ASP A 37 -16.69 -5.40 -6.14
C ASP A 37 -16.60 -4.31 -5.05
N THR A 38 -16.16 -3.15 -5.47
CA THR A 38 -15.99 -1.99 -4.60
C THR A 38 -16.84 -0.80 -5.04
N SER A 39 -17.74 -1.00 -6.02
CA SER A 39 -18.50 0.06 -6.68
C SER A 39 -19.30 0.97 -5.73
N GLN A 40 -19.76 0.44 -4.60
CA GLN A 40 -20.51 1.18 -3.58
C GLN A 40 -19.68 1.62 -2.37
N MET A 41 -18.35 1.46 -2.42
CA MET A 41 -17.44 1.66 -1.29
C MET A 41 -16.74 3.01 -1.32
N ALA A 42 -16.35 3.48 -0.12
CA ALA A 42 -15.37 4.54 0.07
C ALA A 42 -13.97 3.92 0.21
N ILE A 43 -13.06 4.31 -0.67
CA ILE A 43 -11.72 3.74 -0.81
C ILE A 43 -10.66 4.76 -0.44
N LEU A 44 -9.64 4.34 0.31
CA LEU A 44 -8.38 5.06 0.48
C LEU A 44 -7.26 4.31 -0.26
N ASP A 45 -6.60 4.99 -1.18
CA ASP A 45 -5.33 4.58 -1.77
C ASP A 45 -4.21 5.31 -0.99
N LEU A 46 -3.58 4.58 -0.08
CA LEU A 46 -2.58 5.11 0.85
C LEU A 46 -1.19 5.05 0.23
N CYS A 47 -0.53 6.18 0.08
CA CYS A 47 0.68 6.38 -0.72
C CYS A 47 0.38 6.09 -2.19
N CYS A 48 -0.61 6.80 -2.74
CA CYS A 48 -1.22 6.49 -4.02
C CYS A 48 -0.29 6.69 -5.24
N GLY A 49 0.82 7.40 -5.08
CA GLY A 49 1.80 7.64 -6.14
C GLY A 49 1.18 8.17 -7.42
N THR A 50 1.54 7.57 -8.56
CA THR A 50 1.02 7.90 -9.90
C THR A 50 -0.43 7.47 -10.12
N GLY A 51 -1.05 6.77 -9.15
CA GLY A 51 -2.48 6.50 -9.12
C GLY A 51 -2.92 5.21 -9.77
N TYR A 52 -2.13 4.15 -9.71
CA TYR A 52 -2.56 2.88 -10.31
C TYR A 52 -3.91 2.40 -9.71
N ILE A 53 -4.03 2.36 -8.37
CA ILE A 53 -5.29 1.97 -7.71
C ILE A 53 -6.36 3.03 -7.97
N CYS A 54 -6.09 4.30 -7.66
CA CYS A 54 -7.03 5.40 -7.86
C CYS A 54 -7.66 5.46 -9.25
N ASN A 55 -6.91 5.09 -10.29
CA ASN A 55 -7.32 5.21 -11.68
C ASN A 55 -7.93 3.92 -12.24
N SER A 56 -7.79 2.78 -11.55
CA SER A 56 -8.23 1.46 -12.01
C SER A 56 -9.41 0.88 -11.25
N ILE A 57 -9.66 1.35 -10.02
CA ILE A 57 -10.72 0.80 -9.17
C ILE A 57 -12.08 1.45 -9.45
N GLU A 58 -13.15 0.65 -9.45
CA GLU A 58 -14.53 1.16 -9.45
C GLU A 58 -15.00 1.33 -8.01
N ALA A 59 -15.43 2.55 -7.64
CA ALA A 59 -15.84 2.86 -6.27
C ALA A 59 -16.80 4.05 -6.22
N LYS A 60 -17.57 4.16 -5.14
CA LYS A 60 -18.44 5.33 -4.89
C LYS A 60 -17.59 6.57 -4.60
N ARG A 61 -16.54 6.44 -3.84
CA ARG A 61 -15.60 7.51 -3.48
C ARG A 61 -14.18 6.97 -3.42
N ILE A 62 -13.24 7.68 -4.02
CA ILE A 62 -11.81 7.36 -4.02
C ILE A 62 -11.04 8.53 -3.43
N VAL A 63 -10.23 8.26 -2.44
CA VAL A 63 -9.28 9.22 -1.88
C VAL A 63 -7.88 8.68 -2.08
N GLY A 64 -7.02 9.45 -2.73
CA GLY A 64 -5.58 9.16 -2.83
C GLY A 64 -4.81 10.08 -1.90
N LEU A 65 -4.01 9.51 -1.00
CA LEU A 65 -3.10 10.24 -0.14
C LEU A 65 -1.66 9.98 -0.54
N ASP A 66 -0.89 11.02 -0.83
CA ASP A 66 0.55 10.94 -1.08
C ASP A 66 1.26 12.20 -0.59
N GLN A 67 2.57 12.11 -0.31
CA GLN A 67 3.36 13.26 0.12
C GLN A 67 4.03 14.01 -1.03
N SER A 68 4.17 13.37 -2.21
CA SER A 68 4.86 13.91 -3.39
C SER A 68 3.90 14.67 -4.31
N ASP A 69 4.20 15.94 -4.55
CA ASP A 69 3.47 16.75 -5.52
C ASP A 69 3.62 16.20 -6.94
N ALA A 70 4.81 15.73 -7.31
CA ALA A 70 5.04 15.19 -8.66
C ALA A 70 4.23 13.91 -8.89
N MET A 71 4.11 13.03 -7.89
CA MET A 71 3.26 11.84 -7.98
C MET A 71 1.79 12.21 -8.11
N LEU A 72 1.29 13.10 -7.24
CA LEU A 72 -0.10 13.57 -7.28
C LEU A 72 -0.43 14.27 -8.60
N ASN A 73 0.49 15.07 -9.14
CA ASN A 73 0.33 15.72 -10.44
C ASN A 73 0.20 14.72 -11.60
N ARG A 74 0.88 13.58 -11.52
CA ARG A 74 0.69 12.50 -12.51
C ARG A 74 -0.64 11.80 -12.32
N ASN A 75 -1.00 11.47 -11.08
CA ASN A 75 -2.27 10.84 -10.73
C ASN A 75 -3.47 11.70 -11.19
N SER A 76 -3.38 13.02 -11.05
CA SER A 76 -4.44 13.96 -11.41
C SER A 76 -4.72 14.06 -12.91
N LYS A 77 -3.83 13.55 -13.78
CA LYS A 77 -4.04 13.55 -15.23
C LYS A 77 -5.22 12.69 -15.66
N VAL A 78 -5.50 11.61 -14.92
CA VAL A 78 -6.71 10.81 -15.12
C VAL A 78 -7.83 11.43 -14.30
N LYS A 79 -8.77 12.10 -14.98
CA LYS A 79 -9.91 12.76 -14.33
C LYS A 79 -11.00 11.73 -13.98
N ARG A 80 -11.49 11.81 -12.76
CA ARG A 80 -12.63 11.02 -12.25
C ARG A 80 -13.38 11.88 -11.23
N ASP A 81 -14.70 12.00 -11.38
CA ASP A 81 -15.53 12.85 -10.52
C ASP A 81 -15.60 12.35 -9.07
N ASN A 82 -15.44 11.05 -8.88
CA ASN A 82 -15.46 10.39 -7.57
C ASN A 82 -14.07 10.31 -6.90
N LYS A 83 -13.01 10.94 -7.49
CA LYS A 83 -11.63 10.87 -7.00
C LYS A 83 -11.18 12.20 -6.41
N THR A 84 -10.66 12.16 -5.18
CA THR A 84 -10.00 13.28 -4.50
C THR A 84 -8.56 12.92 -4.18
N LEU A 85 -7.62 13.80 -4.49
CA LEU A 85 -6.20 13.63 -4.16
C LEU A 85 -5.83 14.59 -3.04
N ILE A 86 -5.16 14.08 -2.01
CA ILE A 86 -4.74 14.82 -0.83
C ILE A 86 -3.22 14.71 -0.69
N LYS A 87 -2.54 15.85 -0.63
CA LYS A 87 -1.14 15.87 -0.22
C LYS A 87 -1.06 15.76 1.29
N GLY A 88 -0.36 14.74 1.78
CA GLY A 88 -0.26 14.52 3.22
C GLY A 88 0.73 13.44 3.62
N ASN A 89 1.05 13.45 4.92
CA ASN A 89 1.90 12.44 5.54
C ASN A 89 1.06 11.27 6.01
N ALA A 90 1.41 10.06 5.62
CA ALA A 90 0.71 8.83 5.99
C ALA A 90 0.68 8.56 7.51
N TYR A 91 1.62 9.13 8.28
CA TYR A 91 1.56 9.07 9.76
C TYR A 91 0.57 10.05 10.39
N GLN A 92 0.06 11.02 9.61
CA GLN A 92 -0.83 12.10 10.06
C GLN A 92 -2.05 12.19 9.14
N MET A 93 -2.67 11.05 8.85
CA MET A 93 -3.84 10.96 7.98
C MET A 93 -4.98 11.83 8.50
N PRO A 94 -5.51 12.78 7.69
CA PRO A 94 -6.56 13.71 8.11
C PRO A 94 -7.97 13.10 7.93
N PHE A 95 -8.16 11.86 8.42
CA PHE A 95 -9.41 11.13 8.25
C PHE A 95 -10.06 10.81 9.59
N HIS A 96 -11.39 10.73 9.57
CA HIS A 96 -12.19 10.35 10.71
C HIS A 96 -12.15 8.83 10.95
N ALA A 97 -12.49 8.42 12.17
CA ALA A 97 -12.69 7.00 12.45
C ALA A 97 -13.82 6.44 11.56
N GLU A 98 -13.66 5.19 11.13
CA GLU A 98 -14.67 4.44 10.38
C GLU A 98 -15.14 5.13 9.07
N GLU A 99 -14.22 5.80 8.40
CA GLU A 99 -14.51 6.56 7.18
C GLU A 99 -14.49 5.68 5.91
N PHE A 100 -13.62 4.65 5.86
CA PHE A 100 -13.38 3.88 4.66
C PHE A 100 -13.84 2.42 4.76
N ASP A 101 -14.31 1.88 3.63
CA ASP A 101 -14.64 0.47 3.48
C ASP A 101 -13.41 -0.36 3.08
N ARG A 102 -12.47 0.25 2.33
CA ARG A 102 -11.22 -0.38 1.89
C ARG A 102 -10.06 0.60 1.99
N ILE A 103 -8.89 0.08 2.37
CA ILE A 103 -7.61 0.77 2.25
C ILE A 103 -6.71 -0.08 1.38
N TYR A 104 -6.10 0.53 0.39
CA TYR A 104 -5.06 -0.08 -0.44
C TYR A 104 -3.72 0.56 -0.12
N ASN A 105 -2.67 -0.26 -0.04
CA ASN A 105 -1.29 0.19 0.05
C ASN A 105 -0.43 -0.67 -0.87
N SER A 106 0.08 -0.07 -1.93
CA SER A 106 0.81 -0.78 -2.97
C SER A 106 2.23 -0.27 -3.10
N SER A 107 3.21 -1.11 -2.77
CA SER A 107 4.65 -0.84 -2.93
C SER A 107 5.12 0.41 -2.18
N ALA A 108 4.69 0.58 -0.94
CA ALA A 108 5.07 1.73 -0.12
C ALA A 108 5.36 1.37 1.35
N SER A 109 4.89 0.21 1.84
CA SER A 109 5.04 -0.16 3.27
C SER A 109 6.50 -0.26 3.71
N HIS A 110 7.39 -0.72 2.82
CA HIS A 110 8.83 -0.87 3.07
C HIS A 110 9.57 0.46 3.31
N GLU A 111 8.94 1.59 3.01
CA GLU A 111 9.51 2.92 3.28
C GLU A 111 9.29 3.39 4.73
N PHE A 112 8.40 2.73 5.47
CA PHE A 112 7.97 3.17 6.78
C PHE A 112 8.66 2.43 7.93
N LYS A 113 9.55 3.13 8.66
CA LYS A 113 10.17 2.60 9.89
C LYS A 113 9.13 2.21 10.95
N LEU A 114 8.07 2.99 11.08
CA LEU A 114 7.00 2.78 12.05
C LEU A 114 5.73 2.27 11.36
N PHE A 115 5.87 1.29 10.46
CA PHE A 115 4.73 0.70 9.75
C PHE A 115 3.62 0.19 10.68
N PRO A 116 3.90 -0.43 11.86
CA PRO A 116 2.86 -0.79 12.81
C PRO A 116 1.98 0.39 13.27
N ARG A 117 2.55 1.60 13.40
CA ARG A 117 1.77 2.80 13.72
C ARG A 117 0.81 3.19 12.58
N LEU A 118 1.27 3.03 11.35
CA LEU A 118 0.44 3.28 10.16
C LEU A 118 -0.70 2.25 10.07
N LEU A 119 -0.44 0.98 10.37
CA LEU A 119 -1.48 -0.06 10.44
C LEU A 119 -2.54 0.23 11.51
N LYS A 120 -2.13 0.66 12.72
CA LYS A 120 -3.08 1.07 13.77
C LYS A 120 -3.96 2.23 13.31
N LYS A 121 -3.38 3.24 12.66
CA LYS A 121 -4.16 4.36 12.12
C LYS A 121 -5.10 3.91 11.01
N SER A 122 -4.65 3.01 10.13
CA SER A 122 -5.50 2.40 9.09
C SER A 122 -6.67 1.62 9.71
N PHE A 123 -6.42 0.90 10.81
CA PHE A 123 -7.46 0.19 11.54
C PHE A 123 -8.52 1.15 12.12
N GLU A 124 -8.10 2.30 12.69
CA GLU A 124 -9.02 3.29 13.24
C GLU A 124 -9.97 3.86 12.18
N ILE A 125 -9.43 4.22 11.00
CA ILE A 125 -10.20 4.86 9.93
C ILE A 125 -11.00 3.89 9.06
N LEU A 126 -10.77 2.57 9.17
CA LEU A 126 -11.60 1.55 8.54
C LEU A 126 -12.90 1.34 9.33
N LYS A 127 -13.99 1.17 8.61
CA LYS A 127 -15.27 0.71 9.17
C LYS A 127 -15.14 -0.71 9.73
N PRO A 128 -15.96 -1.11 10.71
CA PRO A 128 -16.11 -2.53 11.06
C PRO A 128 -16.45 -3.35 9.80
N GLY A 129 -15.78 -4.47 9.60
CA GLY A 129 -15.86 -5.26 8.36
C GLY A 129 -15.07 -4.70 7.17
N GLY A 130 -14.47 -3.52 7.31
CA GLY A 130 -13.57 -2.94 6.32
C GLY A 130 -12.26 -3.72 6.21
N LYS A 131 -11.60 -3.64 5.06
CA LYS A 131 -10.36 -4.39 4.80
C LYS A 131 -9.21 -3.48 4.40
N ILE A 132 -8.00 -3.90 4.77
CA ILE A 132 -6.75 -3.40 4.20
C ILE A 132 -6.20 -4.43 3.23
N VAL A 133 -5.76 -3.97 2.05
CA VAL A 133 -5.14 -4.78 1.01
C VAL A 133 -3.76 -4.23 0.73
N ILE A 134 -2.74 -5.04 0.95
CA ILE A 134 -1.34 -4.64 0.86
C ILE A 134 -0.62 -5.50 -0.18
N PHE A 135 0.19 -4.84 -0.98
CA PHE A 135 1.18 -5.47 -1.82
C PHE A 135 2.53 -4.78 -1.62
N ASP A 136 3.57 -5.54 -1.28
CA ASP A 136 4.89 -4.97 -1.02
C ASP A 136 6.02 -5.96 -1.25
N ILE A 137 7.25 -5.52 -1.00
CA ILE A 137 8.45 -6.35 -1.03
C ILE A 137 8.46 -7.27 0.20
N TYR A 138 8.91 -8.50 -0.01
CA TYR A 138 9.04 -9.52 1.00
C TYR A 138 10.52 -9.81 1.29
N GLN A 139 10.87 -10.07 2.55
CA GLN A 139 12.21 -10.52 2.91
C GLN A 139 12.36 -12.02 2.62
N PRO A 140 13.14 -12.42 1.58
CA PRO A 140 13.31 -13.82 1.26
C PRO A 140 13.98 -14.60 2.40
N LYS A 141 13.54 -15.86 2.59
CA LYS A 141 14.18 -16.76 3.57
C LYS A 141 15.57 -17.19 3.15
N ASN A 142 15.85 -17.22 1.84
CA ASN A 142 17.18 -17.53 1.31
C ASN A 142 18.15 -16.39 1.63
N PRO A 143 19.23 -16.60 2.39
CA PRO A 143 20.13 -15.55 2.83
C PRO A 143 20.87 -14.85 1.67
N VAL A 144 21.20 -15.58 0.61
CA VAL A 144 21.86 -15.02 -0.58
C VAL A 144 20.90 -14.09 -1.33
N LEU A 145 19.67 -14.56 -1.58
CA LEU A 145 18.64 -13.75 -2.24
C LEU A 145 18.26 -12.54 -1.39
N SER A 146 18.16 -12.71 -0.06
CA SER A 146 17.90 -11.61 0.88
C SER A 146 19.01 -10.57 0.84
N PHE A 147 20.28 -11.01 0.82
CA PHE A 147 21.43 -10.11 0.72
C PHE A 147 21.44 -9.34 -0.62
N VAL A 148 21.26 -10.03 -1.74
CA VAL A 148 21.22 -9.41 -3.08
C VAL A 148 20.07 -8.41 -3.17
N MET A 149 18.86 -8.78 -2.74
CA MET A 149 17.71 -7.86 -2.75
C MET A 149 17.94 -6.66 -1.86
N ASN A 150 18.37 -6.86 -0.61
CA ASN A 150 18.65 -5.76 0.31
C ASN A 150 19.72 -4.81 -0.24
N THR A 151 20.75 -5.35 -0.87
CA THR A 151 21.84 -4.54 -1.43
C THR A 151 21.40 -3.82 -2.70
N PHE A 152 20.80 -4.54 -3.64
CA PHE A 152 20.43 -3.97 -4.94
C PHE A 152 19.28 -2.97 -4.82
N VAL A 153 18.18 -3.35 -4.18
CA VAL A 153 17.01 -2.47 -4.06
C VAL A 153 17.35 -1.26 -3.19
N ARG A 154 18.06 -1.47 -2.08
CA ARG A 154 18.45 -0.40 -1.16
C ARG A 154 19.37 0.63 -1.79
N TYR A 155 20.37 0.21 -2.56
CA TYR A 155 21.40 1.12 -3.09
C TYR A 155 21.15 1.59 -4.51
N VAL A 156 20.45 0.79 -5.32
CA VAL A 156 20.26 1.07 -6.75
C VAL A 156 18.88 1.65 -7.03
N VAL A 157 17.83 1.07 -6.43
CA VAL A 157 16.45 1.47 -6.75
C VAL A 157 15.97 2.62 -5.89
N GLU A 158 16.21 2.58 -4.59
CA GLU A 158 15.57 3.52 -3.64
C GLU A 158 16.54 4.49 -2.96
N ARG A 159 17.86 4.28 -3.07
CA ARG A 159 18.89 5.11 -2.41
C ARG A 159 18.59 5.42 -0.93
N GLY A 160 17.89 4.52 -0.24
CA GLY A 160 17.39 4.75 1.11
C GLY A 160 17.33 3.51 1.98
N ILE A 161 16.84 3.68 3.20
CA ILE A 161 16.66 2.61 4.17
C ILE A 161 15.29 1.97 3.92
N MET A 162 15.27 0.69 3.58
CA MET A 162 14.06 -0.10 3.45
C MET A 162 13.83 -0.93 4.72
N PHE A 163 12.56 -1.06 5.09
CA PHE A 163 12.09 -1.88 6.20
C PHE A 163 11.33 -3.08 5.63
N ILE A 164 12.06 -4.17 5.35
CA ILE A 164 11.51 -5.38 4.76
C ILE A 164 11.25 -6.39 5.87
N HIS A 165 10.09 -7.05 5.82
CA HIS A 165 9.64 -7.98 6.85
C HIS A 165 9.45 -9.38 6.30
N THR A 166 9.63 -10.40 7.17
CA THR A 166 9.28 -11.80 6.90
C THR A 166 7.76 -11.98 6.88
N LYS A 167 7.28 -13.13 6.39
CA LYS A 167 5.85 -13.45 6.38
C LYS A 167 5.26 -13.44 7.80
N GLU A 168 6.03 -13.97 8.74
CA GLU A 168 5.68 -14.00 10.17
C GLU A 168 5.61 -12.57 10.75
N GLY A 169 6.57 -11.71 10.42
CA GLY A 169 6.56 -10.31 10.83
C GLY A 169 5.37 -9.53 10.26
N TRP A 170 4.98 -9.78 9.01
CA TRP A 170 3.78 -9.19 8.41
C TRP A 170 2.51 -9.61 9.16
N ARG A 171 2.37 -10.92 9.47
CA ARG A 171 1.24 -11.43 10.24
C ARG A 171 1.15 -10.77 11.60
N GLN A 172 2.26 -10.79 12.34
CA GLN A 172 2.33 -10.19 13.68
C GLN A 172 1.92 -8.72 13.67
N MET A 173 2.47 -7.91 12.77
CA MET A 173 2.15 -6.47 12.69
C MET A 173 0.66 -6.22 12.41
N LEU A 174 0.03 -7.02 11.53
CA LEU A 174 -1.39 -6.91 11.21
C LEU A 174 -2.25 -7.29 12.43
N GLU A 175 -1.95 -8.40 13.09
CA GLU A 175 -2.67 -8.90 14.27
C GLU A 175 -2.51 -7.95 15.47
N GLU A 176 -1.30 -7.42 15.73
CA GLU A 176 -1.06 -6.41 16.79
C GLU A 176 -1.76 -5.07 16.52
N ALA A 177 -2.04 -4.75 15.26
CA ALA A 177 -2.86 -3.60 14.90
C ALA A 177 -4.37 -3.85 15.07
N GLY A 178 -4.79 -5.09 15.34
CA GLY A 178 -6.18 -5.50 15.57
C GLY A 178 -6.86 -6.15 14.37
N PHE A 179 -6.16 -6.37 13.27
CA PHE A 179 -6.71 -7.01 12.08
C PHE A 179 -6.78 -8.53 12.22
N GLU A 180 -7.79 -9.14 11.60
CA GLU A 180 -7.82 -10.56 11.29
C GLU A 180 -7.27 -10.80 9.89
N VAL A 181 -6.20 -11.59 9.79
CA VAL A 181 -5.52 -11.86 8.50
C VAL A 181 -6.31 -12.89 7.73
N GLN A 182 -6.91 -12.49 6.61
CA GLN A 182 -7.67 -13.36 5.70
C GLN A 182 -6.77 -14.03 4.67
N GLU A 183 -5.77 -13.30 4.17
CA GLU A 183 -4.88 -13.76 3.12
C GLU A 183 -3.47 -13.19 3.35
N LEU A 184 -2.45 -14.03 3.25
CA LEU A 184 -1.06 -13.63 3.41
C LEU A 184 -0.16 -14.56 2.61
N ASP A 185 0.21 -14.12 1.41
CA ASP A 185 0.94 -14.94 0.45
C ASP A 185 2.27 -14.32 0.05
N VAL A 186 3.27 -15.19 -0.06
CA VAL A 186 4.54 -14.83 -0.69
C VAL A 186 4.45 -15.13 -2.17
N VAL A 187 4.57 -14.10 -3.00
CA VAL A 187 4.47 -14.21 -4.44
C VAL A 187 5.87 -14.17 -5.06
N ARG A 188 6.20 -15.21 -5.82
CA ARG A 188 7.52 -15.42 -6.47
C ARG A 188 8.72 -15.25 -5.53
N GLY A 189 8.56 -15.49 -4.23
CA GLY A 189 9.65 -15.42 -3.24
C GLY A 189 10.20 -14.00 -2.98
N MET A 190 9.61 -12.96 -3.59
CA MET A 190 10.11 -11.57 -3.49
C MET A 190 9.07 -10.57 -3.04
N TYR A 191 7.79 -10.91 -3.12
CA TYR A 191 6.69 -10.01 -2.78
C TYR A 191 5.78 -10.62 -1.75
N ILE A 192 5.14 -9.77 -0.97
CA ILE A 192 4.06 -10.12 -0.07
C ILE A 192 2.75 -9.56 -0.59
N PHE A 193 1.71 -10.37 -0.55
CA PHE A 193 0.33 -9.94 -0.71
C PHE A 193 -0.42 -10.21 0.58
N ALA A 194 -1.10 -9.22 1.14
CA ALA A 194 -1.89 -9.37 2.34
C ALA A 194 -3.28 -8.78 2.18
N ARG A 195 -4.27 -9.46 2.72
CA ARG A 195 -5.63 -8.96 2.91
C ARG A 195 -6.05 -9.26 4.34
N ALA A 196 -6.41 -8.21 5.07
CA ALA A 196 -6.80 -8.32 6.46
C ALA A 196 -8.06 -7.47 6.74
N ILE A 197 -8.92 -7.93 7.63
CA ILE A 197 -10.21 -7.33 7.95
C ILE A 197 -10.20 -6.73 9.35
N LYS A 198 -10.85 -5.58 9.50
CA LYS A 198 -11.24 -5.06 10.81
C LYS A 198 -12.47 -5.84 11.29
N PRO A 199 -12.37 -6.62 12.38
CA PRO A 199 -13.51 -7.41 12.86
C PRO A 199 -14.74 -6.56 13.16
N ILE A 200 -15.91 -7.12 12.91
CA ILE A 200 -17.15 -6.56 13.40
C ILE A 200 -17.26 -6.95 14.87
N ARG A 201 -17.08 -5.99 15.78
CA ARG A 201 -17.33 -6.26 17.20
C ARG A 201 -18.82 -6.43 17.40
N VAL A 202 -19.27 -7.66 17.61
CA VAL A 202 -20.60 -7.91 18.16
C VAL A 202 -20.53 -7.45 19.62
N ALA A 203 -21.35 -6.49 20.00
CA ALA A 203 -21.46 -6.11 21.40
C ALA A 203 -21.79 -7.38 22.18
N ALA A 204 -20.97 -7.72 23.17
CA ALA A 204 -21.29 -8.79 24.10
C ALA A 204 -22.58 -8.35 24.83
N SER A 205 -23.64 -9.10 24.59
CA SER A 205 -24.94 -8.93 25.25
C SER A 205 -24.83 -9.25 26.74
#